data_67a2f8c993cbd61e04fdfa3a8cbcac14
#
_entry.id   67a2f8c993cbd61e04fdfa3a8cbcac14
#
_cell.length_a   1.000
_cell.length_b   1.000
_cell.length_c   1.000
_cell.angle_alpha   90.00
_cell.angle_beta   90.00
_cell.angle_gamma   90.00
#
_symmetry.space_group_name_H-M   'P 1'
#
loop_
_entity.id
_entity.type
_entity.pdbx_description
1 polymer ?
#
loop_
_entity_poly.entity_id
_entity_poly.type
_entity_poly.pdbx_seq_one_letter_code
_entity_poly.pdbx_strand_id
1 'polypeptide(L)'
;MNRLESLTVASKGRNDFVTEVDRAAEQEIIATIRRHYPQHAFLAEESGRSGEHDTLWIIDPLDGTTNFLHGFPVFAVSIACQIKGRLEHAVVYDPLRQELFTASRGAGAHLDNHRMRVSKARSLEGALIATGFPYRANTRYLDAYLDMLRAVTGQAAGVRRPGAAALDLAYVAAGRVDAFWEIGLSAWDTAAGTLLIQEAGGHIGTLTGAEYRQQGHVVAGTPKVYAALLELLAPHVPAELRS
;
A
#
# COMPACT_ATOMS: atom_id res chain seq x y z
N MET A 1 -9.28 13.56 16.47
CA MET A 1 -9.27 12.49 17.49
C MET A 1 -10.43 12.54 18.50
N ASN A 2 -11.10 13.66 18.72
CA ASN A 2 -12.15 13.79 19.76
C ASN A 2 -13.52 13.15 19.44
N ARG A 3 -13.67 12.31 18.43
CA ARG A 3 -14.94 11.67 18.03
C ARG A 3 -14.91 10.15 17.95
N LEU A 4 -13.84 9.49 18.39
CA LEU A 4 -13.72 8.02 18.31
C LEU A 4 -14.81 7.29 19.09
N GLU A 5 -15.28 7.85 20.22
CA GLU A 5 -16.30 7.24 21.07
C GLU A 5 -17.73 7.32 20.49
N SER A 6 -17.97 8.13 19.45
CA SER A 6 -19.28 8.35 18.83
C SER A 6 -19.38 7.87 17.39
N LEU A 7 -18.37 7.16 16.87
CA LEU A 7 -18.36 6.70 15.49
C LEU A 7 -19.37 5.57 15.24
N THR A 8 -20.12 5.69 14.17
CA THR A 8 -20.93 4.58 13.66
C THR A 8 -20.02 3.64 12.88
N VAL A 9 -19.84 2.43 13.39
CA VAL A 9 -19.03 1.37 12.77
C VAL A 9 -19.95 0.34 12.15
N ALA A 10 -19.76 0.04 10.86
CA ALA A 10 -20.41 -1.08 10.20
C ALA A 10 -19.37 -2.15 9.87
N SER A 11 -19.72 -3.43 10.05
CA SER A 11 -18.88 -4.55 9.66
C SER A 11 -19.22 -4.95 8.23
N LYS A 12 -18.23 -4.97 7.33
CA LYS A 12 -18.34 -5.52 5.97
C LYS A 12 -18.17 -7.05 5.97
N GLY A 13 -17.55 -7.60 7.04
CA GLY A 13 -17.26 -9.02 7.22
C GLY A 13 -16.46 -9.25 8.52
N ARG A 14 -15.99 -10.48 8.74
CA ARG A 14 -15.15 -10.78 9.91
C ARG A 14 -13.86 -9.97 9.85
N ASN A 15 -13.65 -9.07 10.82
CA ASN A 15 -12.50 -8.17 10.92
C ASN A 15 -12.37 -7.21 9.71
N ASP A 16 -13.50 -6.85 9.09
CA ASP A 16 -13.58 -5.90 7.98
C ASP A 16 -14.58 -4.81 8.36
N PHE A 17 -14.07 -3.62 8.63
CA PHE A 17 -14.81 -2.50 9.19
C PHE A 17 -14.83 -1.32 8.22
N VAL A 18 -15.92 -0.58 8.27
CA VAL A 18 -16.06 0.73 7.64
C VAL A 18 -16.68 1.67 8.65
N THR A 19 -16.21 2.89 8.66
CA THR A 19 -16.77 3.95 9.50
C THR A 19 -17.47 5.01 8.65
N GLU A 20 -18.23 5.87 9.29
CA GLU A 20 -18.75 7.06 8.63
C GLU A 20 -17.62 7.99 8.14
N VAL A 21 -16.42 7.90 8.75
CA VAL A 21 -15.25 8.69 8.37
C VAL A 21 -14.70 8.23 7.02
N ASP A 22 -14.58 6.90 6.77
CA ASP A 22 -14.15 6.35 5.48
C ASP A 22 -15.05 6.87 4.36
N ARG A 23 -16.37 6.73 4.54
CA ARG A 23 -17.34 7.16 3.53
C ARG A 23 -17.35 8.67 3.31
N ALA A 24 -17.27 9.46 4.38
CA ALA A 24 -17.23 10.91 4.29
C ALA A 24 -15.94 11.40 3.59
N ALA A 25 -14.79 10.80 3.91
CA ALA A 25 -13.52 11.09 3.28
C ALA A 25 -13.56 10.74 1.78
N GLU A 26 -14.05 9.55 1.43
CA GLU A 26 -14.20 9.14 0.02
C GLU A 26 -15.10 10.10 -0.76
N GLN A 27 -16.25 10.46 -0.20
CA GLN A 27 -17.19 11.39 -0.84
C GLN A 27 -16.55 12.76 -1.10
N GLU A 28 -15.80 13.30 -0.13
CA GLU A 28 -15.14 14.60 -0.28
C GLU A 28 -14.01 14.55 -1.32
N ILE A 29 -13.21 13.46 -1.33
CA ILE A 29 -12.16 13.25 -2.34
C ILE A 29 -12.78 13.19 -3.73
N ILE A 30 -13.80 12.34 -3.92
CA ILE A 30 -14.47 12.19 -5.22
C ILE A 30 -15.14 13.49 -5.65
N ALA A 31 -15.85 14.19 -4.75
CA ALA A 31 -16.49 15.47 -5.06
C ALA A 31 -15.48 16.54 -5.46
N THR A 32 -14.34 16.60 -4.77
CA THR A 32 -13.26 17.52 -5.09
C THR A 32 -12.67 17.25 -6.47
N ILE A 33 -12.39 15.99 -6.79
CA ILE A 33 -11.87 15.62 -8.12
C ILE A 33 -12.91 15.91 -9.21
N ARG A 34 -14.18 15.55 -9.01
CA ARG A 34 -15.25 15.77 -9.98
C ARG A 34 -15.50 17.22 -10.31
N ARG A 35 -15.28 18.14 -9.39
CA ARG A 35 -15.38 19.60 -9.66
C ARG A 35 -14.43 20.06 -10.76
N HIS A 36 -13.26 19.43 -10.87
CA HIS A 36 -12.23 19.76 -11.86
C HIS A 36 -12.24 18.81 -13.06
N TYR A 37 -12.61 17.54 -12.84
CA TYR A 37 -12.57 16.47 -13.84
C TYR A 37 -13.87 15.67 -13.83
N PRO A 38 -15.00 16.24 -14.29
CA PRO A 38 -16.33 15.63 -14.15
C PRO A 38 -16.51 14.32 -14.92
N GLN A 39 -15.68 14.08 -15.95
CA GLN A 39 -15.78 12.90 -16.82
C GLN A 39 -14.91 11.72 -16.35
N HIS A 40 -13.96 11.96 -15.42
CA HIS A 40 -13.04 10.90 -15.00
C HIS A 40 -13.76 9.77 -14.26
N ALA A 41 -13.21 8.56 -14.40
CA ALA A 41 -13.68 7.36 -13.70
C ALA A 41 -13.01 7.23 -12.32
N PHE A 42 -13.65 6.46 -11.44
CA PHE A 42 -13.17 6.19 -10.08
C PHE A 42 -13.21 4.69 -9.79
N LEU A 43 -12.24 4.22 -9.02
CA LEU A 43 -12.21 2.94 -8.32
C LEU A 43 -11.86 3.25 -6.87
N ALA A 44 -12.84 3.17 -5.98
CA ALA A 44 -12.67 3.51 -4.59
C ALA A 44 -13.09 2.34 -3.69
N GLU A 45 -12.50 2.26 -2.49
CA GLU A 45 -12.71 1.11 -1.60
C GLU A 45 -14.16 0.96 -1.18
N GLU A 46 -14.83 2.07 -0.84
CA GLU A 46 -16.17 2.03 -0.26
C GLU A 46 -17.28 1.97 -1.31
N SER A 47 -17.16 2.76 -2.38
CA SER A 47 -18.18 2.85 -3.44
C SER A 47 -17.91 1.97 -4.65
N GLY A 48 -16.72 1.37 -4.74
CA GLY A 48 -16.34 0.53 -5.88
C GLY A 48 -16.05 1.35 -7.15
N ARG A 49 -16.28 0.72 -8.31
CA ARG A 49 -16.02 1.35 -9.61
C ARG A 49 -17.19 2.21 -10.06
N SER A 50 -16.91 3.43 -10.52
CA SER A 50 -17.90 4.34 -11.12
C SER A 50 -17.32 5.08 -12.32
N GLY A 51 -18.15 5.19 -13.38
CA GLY A 51 -17.77 5.83 -14.65
C GLY A 51 -16.85 4.97 -15.53
N GLU A 52 -16.72 5.39 -16.79
CA GLU A 52 -15.81 4.83 -17.79
C GLU A 52 -15.07 5.98 -18.46
N HIS A 53 -13.75 6.01 -18.32
CA HIS A 53 -12.88 7.01 -18.89
C HIS A 53 -11.44 6.49 -18.95
N ASP A 54 -10.61 7.01 -19.86
CA ASP A 54 -9.19 6.69 -19.95
C ASP A 54 -8.41 7.08 -18.67
N THR A 55 -8.93 8.06 -17.92
CA THR A 55 -8.39 8.49 -16.62
C THR A 55 -9.22 7.88 -15.51
N LEU A 56 -8.56 7.09 -14.65
CA LEU A 56 -9.12 6.41 -13.50
C LEU A 56 -8.42 6.89 -12.23
N TRP A 57 -9.20 7.37 -11.26
CA TRP A 57 -8.73 7.64 -9.90
C TRP A 57 -8.95 6.41 -9.04
N ILE A 58 -7.89 5.95 -8.37
CA ILE A 58 -7.89 4.79 -7.48
C ILE A 58 -7.69 5.32 -6.08
N ILE A 59 -8.65 5.05 -5.17
CA ILE A 59 -8.77 5.77 -3.89
C ILE A 59 -8.98 4.77 -2.76
N ASP A 60 -8.14 4.86 -1.73
CA ASP A 60 -8.39 4.38 -0.39
C ASP A 60 -8.55 5.60 0.53
N PRO A 61 -9.77 5.85 1.05
CA PRO A 61 -10.03 7.02 1.88
C PRO A 61 -9.41 6.90 3.28
N LEU A 62 -9.17 5.68 3.78
CA LEU A 62 -8.63 5.42 5.11
C LEU A 62 -7.97 4.04 5.18
N ASP A 63 -6.79 3.88 4.57
CA ASP A 63 -5.95 2.69 4.78
C ASP A 63 -5.57 2.56 6.25
N GLY A 64 -5.86 1.39 6.83
CA GLY A 64 -5.68 1.16 8.26
C GLY A 64 -6.90 1.46 9.12
N THR A 65 -8.13 1.25 8.62
CA THR A 65 -9.40 1.45 9.34
C THR A 65 -9.42 0.81 10.73
N THR A 66 -8.89 -0.42 10.86
CA THR A 66 -8.76 -1.09 12.17
C THR A 66 -7.88 -0.29 13.14
N ASN A 67 -6.75 0.22 12.66
CA ASN A 67 -5.86 1.07 13.47
C ASN A 67 -6.58 2.35 13.90
N PHE A 68 -7.27 2.99 12.97
CA PHE A 68 -8.04 4.19 13.24
C PHE A 68 -9.09 3.97 14.33
N LEU A 69 -9.87 2.89 14.25
CA LEU A 69 -10.89 2.52 15.24
C LEU A 69 -10.32 2.32 16.65
N HIS A 70 -9.11 1.76 16.73
CA HIS A 70 -8.45 1.52 18.02
C HIS A 70 -7.58 2.70 18.48
N GLY A 71 -7.56 3.82 17.76
CA GLY A 71 -6.68 4.95 18.08
C GLY A 71 -5.19 4.62 17.90
N PHE A 72 -4.86 3.54 17.18
CA PHE A 72 -3.48 3.18 16.86
C PHE A 72 -2.95 4.12 15.76
N PRO A 73 -1.84 4.86 15.99
CA PRO A 73 -1.49 6.03 15.19
C PRO A 73 -0.80 5.67 13.87
N VAL A 74 -1.40 4.78 13.07
CA VAL A 74 -0.90 4.37 11.74
C VAL A 74 -2.07 4.16 10.79
N PHE A 75 -2.36 5.16 9.98
CA PHE A 75 -3.37 5.13 8.92
C PHE A 75 -3.09 6.26 7.91
N ALA A 76 -3.60 6.13 6.70
CA ALA A 76 -3.36 7.10 5.64
C ALA A 76 -4.54 7.24 4.67
N VAL A 77 -4.51 8.31 3.87
CA VAL A 77 -5.27 8.45 2.63
C VAL A 77 -4.36 8.06 1.47
N SER A 78 -4.83 7.22 0.56
CA SER A 78 -4.09 6.80 -0.64
C SER A 78 -4.89 7.15 -1.90
N ILE A 79 -4.27 7.89 -2.83
CA ILE A 79 -4.89 8.31 -4.09
C ILE A 79 -3.90 8.11 -5.23
N ALA A 80 -4.30 7.38 -6.27
CA ALA A 80 -3.55 7.28 -7.51
C ALA A 80 -4.38 7.72 -8.70
N CYS A 81 -3.73 8.28 -9.70
CA CYS A 81 -4.32 8.60 -10.99
C CYS A 81 -3.67 7.72 -12.07
N GLN A 82 -4.50 6.93 -12.74
CA GLN A 82 -4.10 6.09 -13.86
C GLN A 82 -4.65 6.68 -15.16
N ILE A 83 -3.82 6.82 -16.20
CA ILE A 83 -4.23 7.30 -17.52
C ILE A 83 -3.90 6.21 -18.55
N LYS A 84 -4.90 5.75 -19.29
CA LYS A 84 -4.77 4.67 -20.28
C LYS A 84 -4.06 3.43 -19.71
N GLY A 85 -4.45 3.02 -18.50
CA GLY A 85 -3.90 1.84 -17.81
C GLY A 85 -2.54 2.05 -17.15
N ARG A 86 -1.95 3.24 -17.20
CA ARG A 86 -0.64 3.55 -16.62
C ARG A 86 -0.75 4.53 -15.45
N LEU A 87 -0.13 4.22 -14.32
CA LEU A 87 -0.06 5.13 -13.17
C LEU A 87 0.77 6.38 -13.53
N GLU A 88 0.17 7.55 -13.38
CA GLU A 88 0.79 8.85 -13.71
C GLU A 88 1.02 9.72 -12.50
N HIS A 89 0.11 9.69 -11.51
CA HIS A 89 0.24 10.47 -10.29
C HIS A 89 -0.13 9.64 -9.06
N ALA A 90 0.51 9.93 -7.94
CA ALA A 90 0.27 9.27 -6.66
C ALA A 90 0.38 10.24 -5.50
N VAL A 91 -0.48 10.03 -4.51
CA VAL A 91 -0.46 10.70 -3.21
C VAL A 91 -0.72 9.66 -2.13
N VAL A 92 0.11 9.65 -1.08
CA VAL A 92 -0.18 9.02 0.21
C VAL A 92 -0.02 10.10 1.28
N TYR A 93 -1.02 10.28 2.12
CA TYR A 93 -0.99 11.29 3.18
C TYR A 93 -1.18 10.65 4.55
N ASP A 94 -0.20 10.82 5.42
CA ASP A 94 -0.27 10.50 6.85
C ASP A 94 -0.81 11.72 7.63
N PRO A 95 -2.07 11.73 8.06
CA PRO A 95 -2.66 12.90 8.71
C PRO A 95 -2.13 13.13 10.14
N LEU A 96 -1.57 12.11 10.78
CA LEU A 96 -1.04 12.25 12.14
C LEU A 96 0.35 12.86 12.16
N ARG A 97 1.19 12.47 11.21
CA ARG A 97 2.54 13.04 11.05
C ARG A 97 2.53 14.27 10.15
N GLN A 98 1.41 14.54 9.46
CA GLN A 98 1.27 15.59 8.46
C GLN A 98 2.30 15.43 7.33
N GLU A 99 2.59 14.20 6.95
CA GLU A 99 3.54 13.84 5.89
C GLU A 99 2.82 13.57 4.58
N LEU A 100 3.22 14.26 3.53
CA LEU A 100 2.66 14.15 2.19
C LEU A 100 3.67 13.51 1.24
N PHE A 101 3.43 12.23 0.89
CA PHE A 101 4.20 11.50 -0.11
C PHE A 101 3.55 11.69 -1.47
N THR A 102 4.30 12.15 -2.46
CA THR A 102 3.78 12.40 -3.81
C THR A 102 4.73 11.84 -4.87
N ALA A 103 4.16 11.39 -6.00
CA ALA A 103 4.94 11.08 -7.20
C ALA A 103 4.17 11.47 -8.45
N SER A 104 4.92 11.87 -9.47
CA SER A 104 4.45 11.94 -10.84
C SER A 104 5.44 11.21 -11.73
N ARG A 105 4.93 10.45 -12.69
CA ARG A 105 5.77 9.62 -13.56
C ARG A 105 6.82 10.46 -14.28
N GLY A 106 8.10 10.04 -14.14
CA GLY A 106 9.26 10.73 -14.70
C GLY A 106 9.72 11.96 -13.94
N ALA A 107 8.98 12.42 -12.90
CA ALA A 107 9.35 13.58 -12.10
C ALA A 107 10.00 13.22 -10.76
N GLY A 108 9.96 11.94 -10.39
CA GLY A 108 10.46 11.45 -9.11
C GLY A 108 9.42 11.47 -8.00
N ALA A 109 9.80 10.92 -6.86
CA ALA A 109 8.99 10.87 -5.66
C ALA A 109 9.47 11.90 -4.61
N HIS A 110 8.52 12.47 -3.85
CA HIS A 110 8.78 13.54 -2.88
C HIS A 110 8.04 13.29 -1.57
N LEU A 111 8.65 13.67 -0.47
CA LEU A 111 8.04 13.81 0.86
C LEU A 111 8.09 15.31 1.22
N ASP A 112 6.93 15.94 1.41
CA ASP A 112 6.80 17.36 1.74
C ASP A 112 7.64 18.25 0.80
N ASN A 113 7.53 17.99 -0.52
CA ASN A 113 8.29 18.63 -1.59
C ASN A 113 9.81 18.34 -1.61
N HIS A 114 10.35 17.53 -0.69
CA HIS A 114 11.73 17.10 -0.72
C HIS A 114 11.86 15.77 -1.47
N ARG A 115 12.76 15.72 -2.45
CA ARG A 115 12.96 14.51 -3.25
C ARG A 115 13.39 13.35 -2.37
N MET A 116 12.65 12.24 -2.43
CA MET A 116 12.97 11.01 -1.71
C MET A 116 13.55 9.93 -2.63
N ARG A 117 14.24 8.98 -2.03
CA ARG A 117 14.81 7.79 -2.65
C ARG A 117 14.67 6.61 -1.71
N VAL A 118 14.56 5.41 -2.28
CA VAL A 118 14.70 4.17 -1.52
C VAL A 118 16.06 4.13 -0.82
N SER A 119 16.17 3.33 0.22
CA SER A 119 17.38 3.20 1.02
C SER A 119 18.56 2.68 0.19
N LYS A 120 19.76 2.74 0.75
CA LYS A 120 20.99 2.21 0.14
C LYS A 120 21.33 0.79 0.61
N ALA A 121 20.42 0.11 1.31
CA ALA A 121 20.62 -1.25 1.77
C ALA A 121 20.93 -2.20 0.60
N ARG A 122 21.83 -3.14 0.80
CA ARG A 122 22.35 -4.02 -0.24
C ARG A 122 22.15 -5.51 0.05
N SER A 123 21.71 -5.86 1.26
CA SER A 123 21.46 -7.23 1.71
C SER A 123 20.30 -7.23 2.70
N LEU A 124 19.80 -8.41 3.04
CA LEU A 124 18.81 -8.58 4.12
C LEU A 124 19.45 -8.35 5.50
N GLU A 125 20.73 -8.64 5.65
CA GLU A 125 21.45 -8.34 6.87
C GLU A 125 21.44 -6.84 7.16
N GLY A 126 20.93 -6.48 8.33
CA GLY A 126 20.74 -5.08 8.74
C GLY A 126 19.48 -4.40 8.15
N ALA A 127 18.75 -5.06 7.24
CA ALA A 127 17.56 -4.50 6.64
C ALA A 127 16.35 -4.49 7.60
N LEU A 128 15.54 -3.45 7.49
CA LEU A 128 14.24 -3.35 8.13
C LEU A 128 13.15 -3.65 7.11
N ILE A 129 12.34 -4.68 7.37
CA ILE A 129 11.34 -5.16 6.43
C ILE A 129 9.93 -4.91 6.99
N ALA A 130 9.02 -4.37 6.18
CA ALA A 130 7.62 -4.24 6.54
C ALA A 130 6.78 -5.37 5.93
N THR A 131 5.61 -5.67 6.53
CA THR A 131 4.70 -6.72 6.09
C THR A 131 3.30 -6.54 6.65
N GLY A 132 2.31 -7.22 6.03
CA GLY A 132 0.98 -7.42 6.57
C GLY A 132 0.63 -8.90 6.70
N PHE A 133 -0.23 -9.26 7.65
CA PHE A 133 -0.75 -10.63 7.76
C PHE A 133 -1.82 -10.89 6.70
N PRO A 134 -1.88 -12.10 6.13
CA PRO A 134 -3.01 -12.45 5.26
C PRO A 134 -4.31 -12.42 6.07
N TYR A 135 -5.33 -11.77 5.53
CA TYR A 135 -6.63 -11.61 6.18
C TYR A 135 -7.78 -11.90 5.20
N ARG A 136 -9.02 -11.93 5.69
CA ARG A 136 -10.22 -12.26 4.91
C ARG A 136 -10.07 -13.64 4.23
N ALA A 137 -10.31 -13.72 2.93
CA ALA A 137 -10.18 -14.96 2.15
C ALA A 137 -8.73 -15.49 2.07
N ASN A 138 -7.73 -14.65 2.38
CA ASN A 138 -6.32 -15.00 2.31
C ASN A 138 -5.80 -15.71 3.57
N THR A 139 -6.59 -15.85 4.63
CA THR A 139 -6.20 -16.57 5.86
C THR A 139 -5.82 -18.03 5.59
N ARG A 140 -6.27 -18.62 4.48
CA ARG A 140 -5.84 -19.95 4.00
C ARG A 140 -4.33 -20.04 3.71
N TYR A 141 -3.66 -18.92 3.51
CA TYR A 141 -2.22 -18.83 3.26
C TYR A 141 -1.41 -18.51 4.51
N LEU A 142 -2.03 -18.56 5.71
CA LEU A 142 -1.37 -18.16 6.96
C LEU A 142 -0.13 -19.01 7.25
N ASP A 143 -0.18 -20.32 7.04
CA ASP A 143 0.98 -21.19 7.29
C ASP A 143 2.15 -20.84 6.37
N ALA A 144 1.90 -20.68 5.07
CA ALA A 144 2.92 -20.26 4.11
C ALA A 144 3.48 -18.86 4.46
N TYR A 145 2.62 -17.94 4.88
CA TYR A 145 3.06 -16.63 5.35
C TYR A 145 3.94 -16.72 6.60
N LEU A 146 3.60 -17.58 7.56
CA LEU A 146 4.41 -17.78 8.78
C LEU A 146 5.78 -18.38 8.45
N ASP A 147 5.88 -19.26 7.47
CA ASP A 147 7.16 -19.77 6.98
C ASP A 147 7.99 -18.66 6.30
N MET A 148 7.36 -17.82 5.49
CA MET A 148 8.00 -16.61 4.94
C MET A 148 8.50 -15.69 6.07
N LEU A 149 7.66 -15.40 7.06
CA LEU A 149 8.00 -14.54 8.20
C LEU A 149 9.18 -15.12 9.00
N ARG A 150 9.18 -16.43 9.23
CA ARG A 150 10.29 -17.14 9.91
C ARG A 150 11.59 -16.99 9.13
N ALA A 151 11.56 -17.17 7.80
CA ALA A 151 12.71 -17.00 6.95
C ALA A 151 13.26 -15.56 7.00
N VAL A 152 12.39 -14.55 6.89
CA VAL A 152 12.77 -13.14 6.94
C VAL A 152 13.33 -12.76 8.30
N THR A 153 12.70 -13.15 9.40
CA THR A 153 13.17 -12.83 10.76
C THR A 153 14.52 -13.46 11.07
N GLY A 154 14.90 -14.55 10.39
CA GLY A 154 16.21 -15.18 10.52
C GLY A 154 17.34 -14.42 9.83
N GLN A 155 17.07 -13.47 8.95
CA GLN A 155 18.07 -12.76 8.15
C GLN A 155 18.02 -11.24 8.26
N ALA A 156 16.84 -10.64 8.51
CA ALA A 156 16.67 -9.20 8.62
C ALA A 156 16.98 -8.68 10.02
N ALA A 157 17.33 -7.40 10.13
CA ALA A 157 17.52 -6.75 11.44
C ALA A 157 16.19 -6.62 12.22
N GLY A 158 15.08 -6.62 11.52
CA GLY A 158 13.77 -6.60 12.14
C GLY A 158 12.62 -6.52 11.15
N VAL A 159 11.44 -6.90 11.65
CA VAL A 159 10.20 -6.83 10.88
C VAL A 159 9.25 -5.84 11.53
N ARG A 160 8.50 -5.11 10.72
CA ARG A 160 7.41 -4.22 11.14
C ARG A 160 6.10 -4.68 10.51
N ARG A 161 5.04 -4.64 11.31
CA ARG A 161 3.67 -4.90 10.86
C ARG A 161 2.77 -3.76 11.33
N PRO A 162 2.86 -2.58 10.71
CA PRO A 162 2.12 -1.40 11.17
C PRO A 162 0.62 -1.47 10.87
N GLY A 163 0.22 -2.12 9.76
CA GLY A 163 -1.19 -2.37 9.41
C GLY A 163 -1.84 -1.27 8.58
N ALA A 164 -1.05 -0.58 7.75
CA ALA A 164 -1.46 0.35 6.72
C ALA A 164 -0.53 0.20 5.52
N ALA A 165 -0.94 -0.58 4.52
CA ALA A 165 -0.10 -0.99 3.40
C ALA A 165 0.38 0.19 2.54
N ALA A 166 -0.47 1.20 2.37
CA ALA A 166 -0.11 2.42 1.64
C ALA A 166 1.06 3.16 2.32
N LEU A 167 1.06 3.23 3.67
CA LEU A 167 2.20 3.81 4.42
C LEU A 167 3.44 2.93 4.36
N ASP A 168 3.30 1.60 4.44
CA ASP A 168 4.42 0.69 4.34
C ASP A 168 5.16 0.87 3.01
N LEU A 169 4.41 0.94 1.89
CA LEU A 169 4.95 1.21 0.56
C LEU A 169 5.57 2.62 0.45
N ALA A 170 4.92 3.64 1.03
CA ALA A 170 5.47 4.99 1.08
C ALA A 170 6.77 5.05 1.88
N TYR A 171 6.88 4.28 2.97
CA TYR A 171 8.10 4.19 3.77
C TYR A 171 9.23 3.45 3.05
N VAL A 172 8.92 2.45 2.21
CA VAL A 172 9.91 1.87 1.29
C VAL A 172 10.43 2.94 0.32
N ALA A 173 9.54 3.71 -0.31
CA ALA A 173 9.91 4.77 -1.23
C ALA A 173 10.76 5.88 -0.57
N ALA A 174 10.50 6.17 0.72
CA ALA A 174 11.25 7.14 1.51
C ALA A 174 12.55 6.58 2.13
N GLY A 175 12.83 5.28 1.96
CA GLY A 175 14.01 4.62 2.53
C GLY A 175 13.97 4.45 4.05
N ARG A 176 12.77 4.50 4.67
CA ARG A 176 12.56 4.26 6.11
C ARG A 176 12.51 2.79 6.44
N VAL A 177 12.01 1.97 5.51
CA VAL A 177 12.13 0.52 5.49
C VAL A 177 12.75 0.09 4.16
N ASP A 178 13.39 -1.06 4.12
CA ASP A 178 14.20 -1.48 2.98
C ASP A 178 13.43 -2.34 1.99
N ALA A 179 12.39 -3.05 2.47
CA ALA A 179 11.47 -3.81 1.66
C ALA A 179 10.13 -4.06 2.38
N PHE A 180 9.19 -4.57 1.61
CA PHE A 180 7.84 -4.91 2.03
C PHE A 180 7.35 -6.15 1.27
N TRP A 181 6.56 -7.01 1.94
CA TRP A 181 5.76 -8.03 1.27
C TRP A 181 4.42 -8.20 1.95
N GLU A 182 3.37 -8.48 1.17
CA GLU A 182 2.04 -8.79 1.68
C GLU A 182 1.24 -9.63 0.69
N ILE A 183 0.27 -10.40 1.21
CA ILE A 183 -0.59 -11.29 0.45
C ILE A 183 -2.01 -10.74 0.41
N GLY A 184 -2.53 -10.48 -0.81
CA GLY A 184 -3.96 -10.23 -1.02
C GLY A 184 -4.41 -8.79 -0.85
N LEU A 185 -3.60 -7.85 -1.29
CA LEU A 185 -3.93 -6.43 -1.32
C LEU A 185 -4.81 -6.08 -2.53
N SER A 186 -5.59 -5.02 -2.37
CA SER A 186 -6.42 -4.43 -3.41
C SER A 186 -5.68 -3.33 -4.18
N ALA A 187 -6.27 -2.87 -5.28
CA ALA A 187 -5.67 -1.83 -6.09
C ALA A 187 -5.51 -0.50 -5.32
N TRP A 188 -6.47 -0.15 -4.49
CA TRP A 188 -6.43 1.09 -3.71
C TRP A 188 -5.36 1.09 -2.64
N ASP A 189 -5.02 -0.07 -2.03
CA ASP A 189 -3.93 -0.21 -1.06
C ASP A 189 -2.56 0.07 -1.70
N THR A 190 -2.40 -0.23 -3.00
CA THR A 190 -1.07 -0.38 -3.61
C THR A 190 -0.77 0.57 -4.77
N ALA A 191 -1.78 1.11 -5.46
CA ALA A 191 -1.56 1.88 -6.68
C ALA A 191 -0.67 3.12 -6.45
N ALA A 192 -0.93 3.90 -5.40
CA ALA A 192 -0.11 5.06 -5.07
C ALA A 192 1.31 4.64 -4.66
N GLY A 193 1.42 3.66 -3.75
CA GLY A 193 2.71 3.12 -3.30
C GLY A 193 3.56 2.57 -4.43
N THR A 194 2.93 1.94 -5.43
CA THR A 194 3.62 1.42 -6.63
C THR A 194 4.37 2.54 -7.36
N LEU A 195 3.70 3.65 -7.66
CA LEU A 195 4.34 4.76 -8.35
C LEU A 195 5.38 5.45 -7.48
N LEU A 196 5.11 5.63 -6.18
CA LEU A 196 6.08 6.19 -5.24
C LEU A 196 7.39 5.41 -5.24
N ILE A 197 7.33 4.07 -5.16
CA ILE A 197 8.52 3.20 -5.16
C ILE A 197 9.25 3.27 -6.49
N GLN A 198 8.56 3.20 -7.62
CA GLN A 198 9.16 3.28 -8.96
C GLN A 198 9.90 4.61 -9.15
N GLU A 199 9.28 5.73 -8.78
CA GLU A 199 9.85 7.07 -8.91
C GLU A 199 10.97 7.37 -7.88
N ALA A 200 10.99 6.63 -6.77
CA ALA A 200 12.07 6.67 -5.78
C ALA A 200 13.28 5.78 -6.16
N GLY A 201 13.18 4.98 -7.23
CA GLY A 201 14.24 4.08 -7.70
C GLY A 201 14.24 2.69 -7.03
N GLY A 202 13.12 2.29 -6.45
CA GLY A 202 12.88 0.94 -5.94
C GLY A 202 12.29 0.00 -6.99
N HIS A 203 12.09 -1.25 -6.59
CA HIS A 203 11.40 -2.27 -7.36
C HIS A 203 10.12 -2.73 -6.65
N ILE A 204 9.12 -3.08 -7.43
CA ILE A 204 7.87 -3.68 -6.97
C ILE A 204 7.43 -4.73 -7.99
N GLY A 205 7.00 -5.88 -7.50
CA GLY A 205 6.58 -7.03 -8.30
C GLY A 205 5.67 -7.96 -7.52
N THR A 206 5.25 -9.05 -8.15
CA THR A 206 4.54 -10.15 -7.49
C THR A 206 5.51 -10.96 -6.61
N LEU A 207 4.99 -11.96 -5.87
CA LEU A 207 5.82 -12.92 -5.11
C LEU A 207 6.77 -13.75 -5.99
N THR A 208 6.60 -13.75 -7.30
CA THR A 208 7.48 -14.40 -8.27
C THR A 208 8.37 -13.42 -9.03
N GLY A 209 8.31 -12.13 -8.70
CA GLY A 209 9.06 -11.09 -9.39
C GLY A 209 8.46 -10.66 -10.74
N ALA A 210 7.28 -11.15 -11.11
CA ALA A 210 6.57 -10.68 -12.29
C ALA A 210 6.07 -9.24 -12.13
N GLU A 211 5.64 -8.62 -13.24
CA GLU A 211 5.07 -7.29 -13.22
C GLU A 211 3.86 -7.19 -12.28
N TYR A 212 3.89 -6.23 -11.36
CA TYR A 212 2.80 -5.98 -10.43
C TYR A 212 1.71 -5.11 -11.06
N ARG A 213 0.48 -5.63 -11.09
CA ARG A 213 -0.67 -4.95 -11.69
C ARG A 213 -1.64 -4.38 -10.66
N GLN A 214 -1.09 -3.84 -9.58
CA GLN A 214 -1.75 -3.11 -8.49
C GLN A 214 -2.83 -3.89 -7.72
N GLN A 215 -2.76 -5.20 -7.69
CA GLN A 215 -3.62 -6.03 -6.83
C GLN A 215 -2.99 -7.40 -6.58
N GLY A 216 -3.40 -8.04 -5.49
CA GLY A 216 -2.96 -9.38 -5.15
C GLY A 216 -1.75 -9.40 -4.22
N HIS A 217 -0.74 -10.15 -4.58
CA HIS A 217 0.42 -10.43 -3.75
C HIS A 217 1.59 -9.58 -4.19
N VAL A 218 2.24 -8.90 -3.26
CA VAL A 218 3.25 -7.89 -3.59
C VAL A 218 4.55 -8.12 -2.82
N VAL A 219 5.65 -7.87 -3.50
CA VAL A 219 6.98 -7.64 -2.91
C VAL A 219 7.51 -6.32 -3.44
N ALA A 220 8.08 -5.51 -2.57
CA ALA A 220 8.68 -4.23 -2.94
C ALA A 220 9.96 -4.00 -2.13
N GLY A 221 10.87 -3.14 -2.64
CA GLY A 221 12.07 -2.81 -1.88
C GLY A 221 13.13 -2.06 -2.67
N THR A 222 14.25 -1.79 -2.02
CA THR A 222 15.45 -1.33 -2.72
C THR A 222 15.92 -2.43 -3.68
N PRO A 223 16.59 -2.12 -4.80
CA PRO A 223 16.87 -3.11 -5.84
C PRO A 223 17.55 -4.39 -5.33
N LYS A 224 18.52 -4.27 -4.42
CA LYS A 224 19.27 -5.42 -3.91
C LYS A 224 18.50 -6.21 -2.85
N VAL A 225 17.82 -5.51 -1.93
CA VAL A 225 17.00 -6.16 -0.90
C VAL A 225 15.76 -6.80 -1.52
N TYR A 226 15.15 -6.16 -2.52
CA TYR A 226 14.04 -6.74 -3.29
C TYR A 226 14.42 -8.09 -3.90
N ALA A 227 15.56 -8.17 -4.60
CA ALA A 227 16.02 -9.42 -5.22
C ALA A 227 16.30 -10.51 -4.15
N ALA A 228 16.98 -10.15 -3.07
CA ALA A 228 17.28 -11.08 -1.99
C ALA A 228 16.01 -11.55 -1.24
N LEU A 229 15.03 -10.65 -1.07
CA LEU A 229 13.75 -10.99 -0.45
C LEU A 229 12.95 -11.96 -1.32
N LEU A 230 12.87 -11.72 -2.63
CA LEU A 230 12.22 -12.65 -3.57
C LEU A 230 12.85 -14.05 -3.51
N GLU A 231 14.17 -14.14 -3.54
CA GLU A 231 14.89 -15.42 -3.44
C GLU A 231 14.60 -16.14 -2.12
N LEU A 232 14.57 -15.39 -1.01
CA LEU A 232 14.28 -15.93 0.31
C LEU A 232 12.84 -16.44 0.44
N LEU A 233 11.86 -15.71 -0.13
CA LEU A 233 10.44 -16.06 -0.07
C LEU A 233 10.07 -17.22 -1.02
N ALA A 234 10.76 -17.37 -2.15
CA ALA A 234 10.40 -18.29 -3.24
C ALA A 234 10.12 -19.74 -2.80
N PRO A 235 10.89 -20.38 -1.87
CA PRO A 235 10.59 -21.73 -1.40
C PRO A 235 9.26 -21.88 -0.66
N HIS A 236 8.76 -20.77 -0.09
CA HIS A 236 7.56 -20.71 0.74
C HIS A 236 6.31 -20.23 0.00
N VAL A 237 6.45 -19.84 -1.28
CA VAL A 237 5.32 -19.35 -2.11
C VAL A 237 4.50 -20.55 -2.59
N PRO A 238 3.23 -20.71 -2.16
CA PRO A 238 2.33 -21.73 -2.68
C PRO A 238 2.11 -21.61 -4.19
N ALA A 239 1.79 -22.71 -4.85
CA ALA A 239 1.58 -22.72 -6.30
C ALA A 239 0.48 -21.70 -6.74
N GLU A 240 -0.57 -21.58 -5.94
CA GLU A 240 -1.71 -20.69 -6.17
C GLU A 240 -1.35 -19.19 -6.10
N LEU A 241 -0.23 -18.86 -5.45
CA LEU A 241 0.27 -17.47 -5.33
C LEU A 241 1.35 -17.14 -6.35
N ARG A 242 1.67 -18.05 -7.27
CA ARG A 242 2.71 -17.85 -8.30
C ARG A 242 2.18 -17.25 -9.60
N SER A 243 0.87 -17.07 -9.69
CA SER A 243 0.19 -16.50 -10.88
C SER A 243 0.13 -14.96 -10.84
#